data_596faa648abe0d1ca1ee246c4414567b
#
_entry.id   596faa648abe0d1ca1ee246c4414567b
#
_cell.length_a   1.000
_cell.length_b   1.000
_cell.length_c   1.000
_cell.angle_alpha   90.00
_cell.angle_beta   90.00
_cell.angle_gamma   90.00
#
_symmetry.space_group_name_H-M   'P 1'
#
loop_
_entity.id
_entity.type
_entity.pdbx_description
1 polymer ?
#
loop_
_entity_poly.entity_id
_entity_poly.type
_entity_poly.pdbx_seq_one_letter_code
_entity_poly.pdbx_strand_id
1 'polypeptide(L)'
;MRIERAGSADAVAAVQPLFDHALRPEAVERFLGDPTHHLLVAYSGEAETAAGFVSGVEMTHPDKGTEMFLYELAVEQASRNQGVGRSLVRSLADLARERGCYGMWVLTDDGNPAALRAYAAADGVREPEAVLFTWTF
;
A
#
# COMPACT_ATOMS: atom_id res chain seq x y z
N MET A 1 -9.53 10.05 -11.27
CA MET A 1 -9.13 8.94 -10.34
C MET A 1 -9.44 9.35 -8.92
N ARG A 2 -10.06 8.46 -8.17
CA ARG A 2 -10.45 8.69 -6.79
C ARG A 2 -9.75 7.65 -5.92
N ILE A 3 -9.17 8.06 -4.79
CA ILE A 3 -8.51 7.15 -3.85
C ILE A 3 -9.25 7.23 -2.51
N GLU A 4 -9.65 6.08 -2.00
CA GLU A 4 -10.37 5.98 -0.73
C GLU A 4 -9.76 4.90 0.17
N ARG A 5 -9.86 5.13 1.48
CA ARG A 5 -9.50 4.11 2.47
C ARG A 5 -10.62 3.08 2.54
N ALA A 6 -10.29 1.81 2.38
CA ALA A 6 -11.24 0.72 2.50
C ALA A 6 -11.72 0.59 3.96
N GLY A 7 -13.03 0.69 4.16
CA GLY A 7 -13.65 0.58 5.47
C GLY A 7 -14.62 -0.59 5.62
N SER A 8 -14.70 -1.46 4.61
CA SER A 8 -15.61 -2.60 4.62
C SER A 8 -15.01 -3.80 3.89
N ALA A 9 -15.54 -4.98 4.17
CA ALA A 9 -15.15 -6.20 3.46
C ALA A 9 -15.40 -6.08 1.96
N ASP A 10 -16.48 -5.41 1.54
CA ASP A 10 -16.78 -5.21 0.12
C ASP A 10 -15.73 -4.34 -0.56
N ALA A 11 -15.24 -3.30 0.12
CA ALA A 11 -14.18 -2.44 -0.41
C ALA A 11 -12.87 -3.22 -0.58
N VAL A 12 -12.54 -4.12 0.34
CA VAL A 12 -11.37 -5.01 0.20
C VAL A 12 -11.58 -6.00 -0.94
N ALA A 13 -12.77 -6.58 -1.06
CA ALA A 13 -13.11 -7.52 -2.12
C ALA A 13 -13.03 -6.89 -3.53
N ALA A 14 -13.23 -5.58 -3.64
CA ALA A 14 -13.13 -4.87 -4.91
C ALA A 14 -11.75 -4.98 -5.56
N VAL A 15 -10.69 -5.20 -4.76
CA VAL A 15 -9.32 -5.39 -5.25
C VAL A 15 -8.83 -6.83 -5.11
N GLN A 16 -9.72 -7.78 -4.85
CA GLN A 16 -9.37 -9.19 -4.68
C GLN A 16 -8.48 -9.75 -5.82
N PRO A 17 -8.76 -9.46 -7.11
CA PRO A 17 -7.94 -9.99 -8.20
C PRO A 17 -6.47 -9.53 -8.17
N LEU A 18 -6.16 -8.49 -7.41
CA LEU A 18 -4.81 -7.93 -7.32
C LEU A 18 -3.99 -8.50 -6.16
N PHE A 19 -4.61 -9.25 -5.25
CA PHE A 19 -3.89 -9.94 -4.19
C PHE A 19 -3.26 -11.24 -4.72
N ASP A 20 -2.15 -11.65 -4.12
CA ASP A 20 -1.44 -12.87 -4.51
C ASP A 20 -2.25 -14.14 -4.21
N HIS A 21 -3.10 -14.10 -3.21
CA HIS A 21 -3.89 -15.24 -2.73
C HIS A 21 -5.36 -14.85 -2.50
N ALA A 22 -6.22 -15.86 -2.38
CA ALA A 22 -7.61 -15.65 -2.02
C ALA A 22 -7.72 -14.97 -0.65
N LEU A 23 -8.68 -14.06 -0.51
CA LEU A 23 -8.94 -13.39 0.76
C LEU A 23 -9.38 -14.39 1.83
N ARG A 24 -8.90 -14.16 3.05
CA ARG A 24 -9.25 -14.94 4.23
C ARG A 24 -10.19 -14.11 5.10
N PRO A 25 -11.47 -14.50 5.26
CA PRO A 25 -12.46 -13.68 5.96
C PRO A 25 -12.05 -13.23 7.36
N GLU A 26 -11.43 -14.13 8.14
CA GLU A 26 -10.95 -13.80 9.48
C GLU A 26 -9.80 -12.79 9.49
N ALA A 27 -8.95 -12.83 8.46
CA ALA A 27 -7.86 -11.87 8.32
C ALA A 27 -8.38 -10.50 7.86
N VAL A 28 -9.37 -10.49 6.96
CA VAL A 28 -10.02 -9.25 6.52
C VAL A 28 -10.70 -8.55 7.70
N GLU A 29 -11.43 -9.29 8.52
CA GLU A 29 -12.09 -8.75 9.70
C GLU A 29 -11.08 -8.15 10.68
N ARG A 30 -10.00 -8.87 10.98
CA ARG A 30 -8.93 -8.40 11.87
C ARG A 30 -8.24 -7.17 11.32
N PHE A 31 -7.96 -7.16 10.01
CA PHE A 31 -7.35 -6.02 9.33
C PHE A 31 -8.22 -4.76 9.45
N LEU A 32 -9.52 -4.89 9.15
CA LEU A 32 -10.46 -3.76 9.21
C LEU A 32 -10.72 -3.28 10.64
N GLY A 33 -10.61 -4.17 11.62
CA GLY A 33 -10.80 -3.84 13.02
C GLY A 33 -9.61 -3.14 13.67
N ASP A 34 -8.46 -3.10 13.01
CA ASP A 34 -7.23 -2.49 13.54
C ASP A 34 -7.04 -1.10 12.92
N PRO A 35 -7.10 -0.02 13.73
CA PRO A 35 -6.98 1.34 13.20
C PRO A 35 -5.59 1.68 12.66
N THR A 36 -4.58 0.85 12.92
CA THR A 36 -3.22 1.05 12.42
C THR A 36 -2.97 0.39 11.07
N HIS A 37 -3.89 -0.43 10.58
CA HIS A 37 -3.81 -1.07 9.27
C HIS A 37 -4.63 -0.31 8.25
N HIS A 38 -4.03 -0.03 7.10
CA HIS A 38 -4.62 0.81 6.06
C HIS A 38 -4.57 0.12 4.71
N LEU A 39 -5.68 0.22 3.98
CA LEU A 39 -5.77 -0.16 2.57
C LEU A 39 -6.40 1.01 1.81
N LEU A 40 -5.65 1.61 0.90
CA LEU A 40 -6.15 2.66 0.02
C LEU A 40 -6.41 2.06 -1.35
N VAL A 41 -7.60 2.30 -1.88
CA VAL A 41 -8.02 1.77 -3.18
C VAL A 41 -8.19 2.93 -4.15
N ALA A 42 -7.58 2.80 -5.33
CA ALA A 42 -7.76 3.74 -6.42
C ALA A 42 -8.87 3.24 -7.35
N TYR A 43 -9.83 4.13 -7.64
CA TYR A 43 -10.90 3.87 -8.58
C TYR A 43 -10.72 4.78 -9.79
N SER A 44 -10.90 4.22 -10.98
CA SER A 44 -10.73 4.98 -12.22
C SER A 44 -11.82 4.65 -13.24
N GLY A 45 -11.97 5.53 -14.24
CA GLY A 45 -12.96 5.40 -15.29
C GLY A 45 -14.36 5.80 -14.86
N GLU A 46 -15.27 5.85 -15.82
CA GLU A 46 -16.68 6.20 -15.58
C GLU A 46 -17.41 5.16 -14.72
N ALA A 47 -17.01 3.89 -14.86
CA ALA A 47 -17.58 2.79 -14.07
C ALA A 47 -17.00 2.72 -12.66
N GLU A 48 -16.05 3.58 -12.30
CA GLU A 48 -15.37 3.58 -11.00
C GLU A 48 -14.87 2.20 -10.59
N THR A 49 -14.20 1.50 -11.51
CA THR A 49 -13.61 0.21 -11.22
C THR A 49 -12.30 0.37 -10.44
N ALA A 50 -12.04 -0.59 -9.57
CA ALA A 50 -10.80 -0.59 -8.79
C ALA A 50 -9.60 -0.79 -9.72
N ALA A 51 -8.69 0.18 -9.72
CA ALA A 51 -7.50 0.21 -10.59
C ALA A 51 -6.23 -0.23 -9.86
N GLY A 52 -6.25 -0.23 -8.54
CA GLY A 52 -5.09 -0.59 -7.73
C GLY A 52 -5.32 -0.35 -6.25
N PHE A 53 -4.37 -0.80 -5.46
CA PHE A 53 -4.37 -0.54 -4.02
C PHE A 53 -2.95 -0.38 -3.48
N VAL A 54 -2.86 0.25 -2.33
CA VAL A 54 -1.66 0.26 -1.49
C VAL A 54 -2.07 -0.08 -0.07
N SER A 55 -1.31 -0.93 0.59
CA SER A 55 -1.51 -1.23 2.00
C SER A 55 -0.35 -0.73 2.85
N GLY A 56 -0.66 -0.31 4.07
CA GLY A 56 0.34 0.16 5.01
C GLY A 56 -0.06 -0.12 6.44
N VAL A 57 0.93 -0.18 7.31
CA VAL A 57 0.74 -0.38 8.74
C VAL A 57 1.59 0.61 9.53
N GLU A 58 0.99 1.19 10.57
CA GLU A 58 1.70 2.07 11.49
C GLU A 58 2.45 1.22 12.51
N MET A 59 3.74 1.46 12.64
CA MET A 59 4.60 0.78 13.60
C MET A 59 5.14 1.80 14.59
N THR A 60 4.90 1.57 15.88
CA THR A 60 5.34 2.48 16.94
C THR A 60 6.48 1.83 17.74
N HIS A 61 7.56 2.61 17.93
CA HIS A 61 8.69 2.20 18.75
C HIS A 61 8.87 3.18 19.92
N PRO A 62 9.25 2.69 21.11
CA PRO A 62 9.27 3.53 22.30
C PRO A 62 10.15 4.79 22.20
N ASP A 63 11.27 4.72 21.49
CA ASP A 63 12.21 5.84 21.39
C ASP A 63 12.09 6.64 20.09
N LYS A 64 11.49 6.06 19.04
CA LYS A 64 11.46 6.68 17.70
C LYS A 64 10.12 7.29 17.32
N GLY A 65 9.05 6.85 17.97
CA GLY A 65 7.70 7.25 17.59
C GLY A 65 7.10 6.29 16.57
N THR A 66 6.32 6.82 15.64
CA THR A 66 5.55 6.01 14.69
C THR A 66 6.01 6.24 13.26
N GLU A 67 6.13 5.16 12.50
CA GLU A 67 6.43 5.20 11.08
C GLU A 67 5.42 4.35 10.31
N MET A 68 5.23 4.64 9.04
CA MET A 68 4.37 3.87 8.14
C MET A 68 5.22 2.85 7.38
N PHE A 69 4.87 1.58 7.47
CA PHE A 69 5.41 0.55 6.62
C PHE A 69 4.44 0.32 5.45
N LEU A 70 4.87 0.66 4.24
CA LEU A 70 4.13 0.32 3.03
C LEU A 70 4.37 -1.17 2.76
N TYR A 71 3.32 -1.97 2.86
CA TYR A 71 3.46 -3.43 2.74
C TYR A 71 3.33 -3.90 1.30
N GLU A 72 2.28 -3.49 0.60
CA GLU A 72 2.04 -3.94 -0.77
C GLU A 72 1.48 -2.81 -1.63
N LEU A 73 1.93 -2.74 -2.88
CA LEU A 73 1.40 -1.87 -3.92
C LEU A 73 1.06 -2.75 -5.13
N ALA A 74 -0.17 -2.69 -5.59
CA ALA A 74 -0.59 -3.41 -6.79
C ALA A 74 -1.44 -2.50 -7.68
N VAL A 75 -1.18 -2.55 -8.97
CA VAL A 75 -1.92 -1.79 -9.99
C VAL A 75 -2.41 -2.77 -11.04
N GLU A 76 -3.70 -2.70 -11.35
CA GLU A 76 -4.33 -3.49 -12.40
C GLU A 76 -3.59 -3.27 -13.73
N GLN A 77 -3.34 -4.34 -14.50
CA GLN A 77 -2.47 -4.29 -15.68
C GLN A 77 -2.91 -3.22 -16.70
N ALA A 78 -4.20 -3.13 -16.97
CA ALA A 78 -4.74 -2.17 -17.93
C ALA A 78 -4.62 -0.71 -17.44
N SER A 79 -4.38 -0.50 -16.15
CA SER A 79 -4.25 0.82 -15.53
C SER A 79 -2.80 1.23 -15.27
N ARG A 80 -1.84 0.41 -15.67
CA ARG A 80 -0.41 0.70 -15.49
C ARG A 80 0.06 1.84 -16.41
N ASN A 81 1.17 2.50 -16.00
CA ASN A 81 1.78 3.63 -16.71
C ASN A 81 0.86 4.86 -16.83
N GLN A 82 -0.12 4.99 -15.94
CA GLN A 82 -1.06 6.11 -15.87
C GLN A 82 -0.95 6.90 -14.56
N GLY A 83 0.09 6.64 -13.78
CA GLY A 83 0.33 7.33 -12.52
C GLY A 83 -0.46 6.82 -11.32
N VAL A 84 -1.16 5.70 -11.45
CA VAL A 84 -1.96 5.11 -10.37
C VAL A 84 -1.08 4.74 -9.18
N GLY A 85 0.01 4.00 -9.42
CA GLY A 85 0.94 3.59 -8.37
C GLY A 85 1.54 4.77 -7.63
N ARG A 86 2.03 5.77 -8.35
CA ARG A 86 2.56 7.01 -7.77
C ARG A 86 1.52 7.71 -6.88
N SER A 87 0.29 7.84 -7.36
CA SER A 87 -0.78 8.50 -6.61
C SER A 87 -1.15 7.73 -5.35
N LEU A 88 -1.18 6.40 -5.42
CA LEU A 88 -1.43 5.56 -4.24
C LEU A 88 -0.33 5.73 -3.19
N VAL A 89 0.94 5.70 -3.61
CA VAL A 89 2.07 5.88 -2.68
C VAL A 89 2.03 7.26 -2.04
N ARG A 90 1.76 8.31 -2.82
CA ARG A 90 1.63 9.67 -2.29
C ARG A 90 0.46 9.79 -1.31
N SER A 91 -0.67 9.17 -1.62
CA SER A 91 -1.83 9.17 -0.72
C SER A 91 -1.53 8.48 0.60
N LEU A 92 -0.78 7.37 0.58
CA LEU A 92 -0.36 6.71 1.82
C LEU A 92 0.63 7.56 2.60
N ALA A 93 1.54 8.26 1.92
CA ALA A 93 2.46 9.19 2.57
C ALA A 93 1.72 10.35 3.23
N ASP A 94 0.69 10.89 2.58
CA ASP A 94 -0.14 11.94 3.16
C ASP A 94 -0.89 11.44 4.40
N LEU A 95 -1.46 10.24 4.33
CA LEU A 95 -2.09 9.60 5.48
C LEU A 95 -1.09 9.40 6.62
N ALA A 96 0.12 8.95 6.31
CA ALA A 96 1.19 8.78 7.31
C ALA A 96 1.49 10.10 8.03
N ARG A 97 1.60 11.21 7.29
CA ARG A 97 1.81 12.53 7.88
C ARG A 97 0.63 12.95 8.78
N GLU A 98 -0.59 12.75 8.32
CA GLU A 98 -1.80 13.05 9.10
C GLU A 98 -1.87 12.24 10.39
N ARG A 99 -1.38 11.01 10.35
CA ARG A 99 -1.34 10.11 11.51
C ARG A 99 -0.15 10.35 12.43
N GLY A 100 0.71 11.33 12.14
CA GLY A 100 1.86 11.66 12.96
C GLY A 100 3.08 10.78 12.77
N CYS A 101 3.16 10.04 11.67
CA CYS A 101 4.36 9.26 11.34
C CYS A 101 5.53 10.17 10.99
N TYR A 102 6.74 9.84 11.47
CA TYR A 102 7.94 10.59 11.11
C TYR A 102 8.51 10.17 9.75
N GLY A 103 8.07 9.05 9.20
CA GLY A 103 8.55 8.57 7.91
C GLY A 103 7.73 7.39 7.41
N MET A 104 8.08 6.96 6.21
CA MET A 104 7.50 5.79 5.56
C MET A 104 8.60 5.03 4.84
N TRP A 105 8.50 3.70 4.81
CA TRP A 105 9.46 2.86 4.11
C TRP A 105 8.77 1.65 3.49
N VAL A 106 9.43 1.07 2.47
CA VAL A 106 8.96 -0.10 1.75
C VAL A 106 10.16 -0.95 1.35
N LEU A 107 9.97 -2.27 1.32
CA LEU A 107 10.93 -3.21 0.77
C LEU A 107 10.42 -3.71 -0.58
N THR A 108 11.30 -3.68 -1.58
CA THR A 108 11.05 -4.28 -2.89
C THR A 108 12.37 -4.84 -3.42
N ASP A 109 12.32 -5.64 -4.47
CA ASP A 109 13.52 -6.17 -5.11
C ASP A 109 13.81 -5.44 -6.43
N ASP A 110 15.04 -5.59 -6.92
CA ASP A 110 15.48 -5.00 -8.19
C ASP A 110 14.76 -5.58 -9.40
N GLY A 111 14.14 -6.75 -9.25
CA GLY A 111 13.39 -7.42 -10.31
C GLY A 111 12.01 -6.84 -10.57
N ASN A 112 11.61 -5.79 -9.85
CA ASN A 112 10.32 -5.13 -10.01
C ASN A 112 10.49 -3.67 -10.47
N PRO A 113 10.80 -3.43 -11.75
CA PRO A 113 11.06 -2.07 -12.24
C PRO A 113 9.85 -1.14 -12.15
N ALA A 114 8.64 -1.67 -12.25
CA ALA A 114 7.43 -0.86 -12.11
C ALA A 114 7.27 -0.30 -10.70
N ALA A 115 7.54 -1.11 -9.67
CA ALA A 115 7.53 -0.66 -8.27
C ALA A 115 8.64 0.37 -8.02
N LEU A 116 9.86 0.11 -8.50
CA LEU A 116 10.97 1.06 -8.36
C LEU A 116 10.63 2.42 -8.95
N ARG A 117 10.00 2.44 -10.13
CA ARG A 117 9.57 3.69 -10.76
C ARG A 117 8.48 4.40 -9.94
N ALA A 118 7.51 3.67 -9.45
CA ALA A 118 6.41 4.25 -8.66
C ALA A 118 6.92 4.89 -7.37
N TYR A 119 7.82 4.21 -6.66
CA TYR A 119 8.39 4.72 -5.42
C TYR A 119 9.27 5.94 -5.66
N ALA A 120 10.14 5.90 -6.67
CA ALA A 120 10.98 7.05 -7.04
C ALA A 120 10.15 8.25 -7.49
N ALA A 121 9.08 8.02 -8.27
CA ALA A 121 8.18 9.07 -8.73
C ALA A 121 7.37 9.70 -7.58
N ALA A 122 7.22 9.00 -6.47
CA ALA A 122 6.58 9.49 -5.25
C ALA A 122 7.60 10.00 -4.22
N ASP A 123 8.80 10.37 -4.68
CA ASP A 123 9.88 10.98 -3.90
C ASP A 123 10.56 10.04 -2.89
N GLY A 124 10.42 8.73 -3.08
CA GLY A 124 11.15 7.74 -2.29
C GLY A 124 12.65 7.76 -2.61
N VAL A 125 13.48 7.60 -1.58
CA VAL A 125 14.93 7.52 -1.71
C VAL A 125 15.34 6.06 -1.61
N ARG A 126 16.03 5.56 -2.65
CA ARG A 126 16.48 4.18 -2.70
C ARG A 126 17.67 3.96 -1.77
N GLU A 127 17.59 2.90 -0.96
CA GLU A 127 18.68 2.45 -0.08
C GLU A 127 19.09 1.03 -0.48
N PRO A 128 20.04 0.88 -1.43
CA PRO A 128 20.36 -0.42 -2.03
C PRO A 128 21.09 -1.39 -1.11
N GLU A 129 21.59 -0.93 0.05
CA GLU A 129 22.31 -1.74 1.01
C GLU A 129 21.41 -2.45 2.03
N ALA A 130 20.10 -2.23 1.97
CA ALA A 130 19.15 -2.92 2.84
C ALA A 130 19.15 -4.41 2.53
N VAL A 131 19.11 -5.24 3.58
CA VAL A 131 19.13 -6.71 3.46
C VAL A 131 17.90 -7.26 4.18
N LEU A 132 17.20 -8.18 3.51
CA LEU A 132 16.00 -8.83 4.04
C LEU A 132 16.32 -10.23 4.55
N PHE A 133 15.89 -10.55 5.77
CA PHE A 133 15.90 -11.90 6.33
C PHE A 133 14.44 -12.34 6.55
N THR A 134 14.13 -13.60 6.28
CA THR A 134 12.78 -14.14 6.44
C THR A 134 12.78 -15.40 7.29
N TRP A 135 11.71 -15.61 8.02
CA TRP A 135 11.40 -16.84 8.74
C TRP A 135 10.03 -17.31 8.27
N THR A 136 9.93 -18.59 7.93
CA THR A 136 8.66 -19.22 7.54
C THR A 136 8.29 -20.25 8.58
N PHE A 137 7.05 -20.20 9.04
CA PHE A 137 6.55 -21.10 10.09
C PHE A 137 5.52 -22.07 9.54
#